data_a6ff65c328a343142e09c8481ce26806
#
_entry.id   a6ff65c328a343142e09c8481ce26806
#
_cell.length_a   1.000
_cell.length_b   1.000
_cell.length_c   1.000
_cell.angle_alpha   90.00
_cell.angle_beta   90.00
_cell.angle_gamma   90.00
#
_symmetry.space_group_name_H-M   'P 1'
#
loop_
_entity.id
_entity.type
_entity.pdbx_description
1 polymer ?
#
loop_
_entity_poly.entity_id
_entity_poly.type
_entity_poly.pdbx_seq_one_letter_code
_entity_poly.pdbx_strand_id
1 'polypeptide(L)'
;MPKARVNGISLNYNVEGQGEPLILMMGCGGPGRAWFFQTRVFKKHYKVVTFDARDAAFGKTDNPSEPYTMKTMADDTIGLMDHLGIDRAHILGFSMGGMIAQELAINYPERVQKLVLASTVSSASQIAPELLGLFGLDEDFSEGDWASVDVRQGFGSATALAFNSRLYRMLVGLLFPICDRLGWFERLKGQRGAVAGCDTLDSLHTIRAPTLVIVGTEEKCVQLHASEVMASRIPNAKLVKVDGASHAQIFEMRSRFNREVLDFLRSG
;
A
#
# COMPACT_ATOMS: atom_id res chain seq x y z
N MET A 1 4.74 14.66 14.34
CA MET A 1 4.57 13.20 14.40
C MET A 1 5.80 12.63 15.11
N PRO A 2 5.62 11.65 16.01
CA PRO A 2 6.74 10.91 16.58
C PRO A 2 7.50 10.16 15.50
N LYS A 3 8.75 9.78 15.81
CA LYS A 3 9.63 9.05 14.90
C LYS A 3 10.13 7.78 15.55
N ALA A 4 10.18 6.71 14.79
CA ALA A 4 10.85 5.46 15.15
C ALA A 4 12.13 5.32 14.34
N ARG A 5 13.24 4.99 14.99
CA ARG A 5 14.49 4.64 14.29
C ARG A 5 14.53 3.12 14.12
N VAL A 6 14.43 2.67 12.87
CA VAL A 6 14.34 1.25 12.51
C VAL A 6 15.21 1.00 11.27
N ASN A 7 15.96 -0.08 11.24
CA ASN A 7 16.76 -0.52 10.08
C ASN A 7 17.57 0.60 9.41
N GLY A 8 18.18 1.48 10.22
CA GLY A 8 18.99 2.59 9.73
C GLY A 8 18.23 3.81 9.20
N ILE A 9 16.92 3.79 9.20
CA ILE A 9 16.06 4.91 8.78
C ILE A 9 15.20 5.45 9.91
N SER A 10 14.58 6.61 9.70
CA SER A 10 13.69 7.27 10.65
C SER A 10 12.28 7.37 10.06
N LEU A 11 11.35 6.57 10.57
CA LEU A 11 9.96 6.55 10.14
C LEU A 11 9.10 7.51 10.98
N ASN A 12 8.35 8.39 10.34
CA ASN A 12 7.27 9.11 11.01
C ASN A 12 6.08 8.17 11.22
N TYR A 13 5.49 8.17 12.39
CA TYR A 13 4.30 7.37 12.66
C TYR A 13 3.27 8.14 13.49
N ASN A 14 2.06 7.60 13.54
CA ASN A 14 0.99 8.07 14.41
C ASN A 14 0.26 6.87 15.01
N VAL A 15 -0.18 7.00 16.27
CA VAL A 15 -0.94 5.99 16.99
C VAL A 15 -2.20 6.63 17.53
N GLU A 16 -3.37 6.08 17.18
CA GLU A 16 -4.67 6.57 17.66
C GLU A 16 -5.56 5.39 18.10
N GLY A 17 -6.36 5.63 19.13
CA GLY A 17 -7.25 4.61 19.68
C GLY A 17 -6.57 3.66 20.66
N GLN A 18 -7.31 2.63 21.07
CA GLN A 18 -6.87 1.61 22.03
C GLN A 18 -7.41 0.23 21.60
N GLY A 19 -6.92 -0.83 22.22
CA GLY A 19 -7.32 -2.22 21.92
C GLY A 19 -6.28 -2.95 21.08
N GLU A 20 -6.73 -3.92 20.29
CA GLU A 20 -5.84 -4.71 19.43
C GLU A 20 -5.17 -3.82 18.37
N PRO A 21 -3.88 -4.06 18.08
CA PRO A 21 -3.16 -3.26 17.09
C PRO A 21 -3.67 -3.52 15.67
N LEU A 22 -3.85 -2.42 14.90
CA LEU A 22 -4.16 -2.43 13.49
C LEU A 22 -3.19 -1.50 12.76
N ILE A 23 -2.33 -2.07 11.92
CA ILE A 23 -1.32 -1.32 11.15
C ILE A 23 -1.83 -1.06 9.75
N LEU A 24 -1.81 0.20 9.32
CA LEU A 24 -2.25 0.64 8.01
C LEU A 24 -1.06 1.04 7.15
N MET A 25 -0.86 0.34 6.04
CA MET A 25 0.22 0.57 5.06
C MET A 25 -0.34 1.17 3.78
N MET A 26 0.17 2.35 3.42
CA MET A 26 -0.32 3.13 2.29
C MET A 26 0.30 2.70 0.97
N GLY A 27 -0.34 3.06 -0.14
CA GLY A 27 0.16 2.87 -1.50
C GLY A 27 1.37 3.74 -1.82
N CYS A 28 1.94 3.55 -3.00
CA CYS A 28 3.15 4.20 -3.49
C CYS A 28 3.06 5.73 -3.33
N GLY A 29 4.06 6.31 -2.69
CA GLY A 29 4.18 7.75 -2.43
C GLY A 29 3.21 8.29 -1.38
N GLY A 30 2.22 7.54 -0.94
CA GLY A 30 1.20 8.00 -0.02
C GLY A 30 1.71 8.12 1.42
N PRO A 31 1.45 9.26 2.10
CA PRO A 31 1.78 9.39 3.52
C PRO A 31 0.79 8.64 4.41
N GLY A 32 1.24 8.20 5.59
CA GLY A 32 0.37 7.52 6.57
C GLY A 32 -0.87 8.32 6.95
N ARG A 33 -0.81 9.65 6.94
CA ARG A 33 -1.97 10.54 7.18
C ARG A 33 -3.08 10.43 6.12
N ALA A 34 -2.81 9.87 4.95
CA ALA A 34 -3.84 9.65 3.94
C ALA A 34 -4.91 8.65 4.40
N TRP A 35 -4.65 7.86 5.43
CA TRP A 35 -5.61 7.00 6.11
C TRP A 35 -6.62 7.73 7.00
N PHE A 36 -6.72 9.05 6.92
CA PHE A 36 -7.56 9.87 7.79
C PHE A 36 -9.02 9.37 7.92
N PHE A 37 -9.65 8.98 6.82
CA PHE A 37 -11.05 8.51 6.84
C PHE A 37 -11.18 7.15 7.52
N GLN A 38 -10.19 6.29 7.38
CA GLN A 38 -10.13 4.96 8.00
C GLN A 38 -9.79 5.09 9.49
N THR A 39 -8.78 5.85 9.82
CA THR A 39 -8.33 6.08 11.20
C THR A 39 -9.47 6.61 12.08
N ARG A 40 -10.26 7.58 11.59
CA ARG A 40 -11.43 8.12 12.33
C ARG A 40 -12.46 7.08 12.72
N VAL A 41 -12.59 6.02 11.92
CA VAL A 41 -13.54 4.92 12.16
C VAL A 41 -12.88 3.84 13.00
N PHE A 42 -11.71 3.35 12.58
CA PHE A 42 -11.06 2.19 13.18
C PHE A 42 -10.54 2.46 14.61
N LYS A 43 -10.08 3.67 14.92
CA LYS A 43 -9.60 4.03 16.27
C LYS A 43 -10.63 3.91 17.39
N LYS A 44 -11.92 3.76 17.04
CA LYS A 44 -12.99 3.48 18.01
C LYS A 44 -12.95 2.06 18.52
N HIS A 45 -12.18 1.17 17.85
CA HIS A 45 -12.19 -0.27 18.08
C HIS A 45 -10.80 -0.88 18.18
N TYR A 46 -9.78 -0.20 17.63
CA TYR A 46 -8.41 -0.69 17.49
C TYR A 46 -7.39 0.39 17.90
N LYS A 47 -6.21 -0.06 18.33
CA LYS A 47 -5.01 0.77 18.40
C LYS A 47 -4.46 0.91 16.97
N VAL A 48 -4.86 1.95 16.26
CA VAL A 48 -4.50 2.18 14.85
C VAL A 48 -3.12 2.81 14.76
N VAL A 49 -2.23 2.16 14.01
CA VAL A 49 -0.90 2.67 13.68
C VAL A 49 -0.85 3.00 12.20
N THR A 50 -0.49 4.23 11.87
CA THR A 50 -0.19 4.67 10.51
C THR A 50 1.23 5.23 10.47
N PHE A 51 1.94 5.07 9.36
CA PHE A 51 3.30 5.55 9.23
C PHE A 51 3.62 5.94 7.80
N ASP A 52 4.62 6.80 7.64
CA ASP A 52 5.19 7.12 6.34
C ASP A 52 6.20 6.03 6.00
N ALA A 53 5.89 5.23 4.98
CA ALA A 53 6.81 4.24 4.48
C ALA A 53 8.08 4.91 3.92
N ARG A 54 9.16 4.13 3.75
CA ARG A 54 10.41 4.54 3.12
C ARG A 54 10.13 5.35 1.85
N ASP A 55 10.70 6.56 1.70
CA ASP A 55 10.50 7.50 0.59
C ASP A 55 9.06 8.03 0.39
N ALA A 56 8.18 7.86 1.35
CA ALA A 56 6.85 8.46 1.26
C ALA A 56 6.91 9.99 1.11
N ALA A 57 5.99 10.54 0.34
CA ALA A 57 5.97 11.90 -0.21
C ALA A 57 6.30 13.05 0.75
N PHE A 58 5.93 12.93 1.99
CA PHE A 58 6.12 13.97 3.01
C PHE A 58 6.85 13.45 4.26
N GLY A 59 7.20 12.17 4.25
CA GLY A 59 8.03 11.55 5.27
C GLY A 59 9.50 11.88 5.00
N LYS A 60 10.20 12.41 6.00
CA LYS A 60 11.66 12.48 5.96
C LYS A 60 12.19 11.13 6.41
N THR A 61 12.25 10.19 5.48
CA THR A 61 13.17 9.07 5.67
C THR A 61 14.57 9.61 5.41
N ASP A 62 15.48 9.40 6.35
CA ASP A 62 16.90 9.75 6.18
C ASP A 62 17.39 8.90 5.01
N ASN A 63 17.44 9.49 3.85
CA ASN A 63 17.97 9.09 2.56
C ASN A 63 18.44 7.61 2.42
N PRO A 64 17.61 6.70 1.94
CA PRO A 64 18.10 5.40 1.53
C PRO A 64 18.92 5.58 0.24
N SER A 65 20.21 5.50 0.34
CA SER A 65 21.12 5.61 -0.79
C SER A 65 21.19 4.36 -1.66
N GLU A 66 20.50 3.28 -1.30
CA GLU A 66 20.57 1.99 -1.96
C GLU A 66 19.19 1.47 -2.38
N PRO A 67 19.10 0.69 -3.47
CA PRO A 67 17.89 0.01 -3.86
C PRO A 67 17.36 -0.87 -2.71
N TYR A 68 16.05 -0.93 -2.56
CA TYR A 68 15.39 -1.77 -1.56
C TYR A 68 14.19 -2.51 -2.17
N THR A 69 13.71 -3.51 -1.47
CA THR A 69 12.62 -4.40 -1.91
C THR A 69 11.37 -4.22 -1.05
N MET A 70 10.25 -4.82 -1.45
CA MET A 70 9.05 -4.93 -0.61
C MET A 70 9.35 -5.64 0.70
N LYS A 71 10.23 -6.65 0.69
CA LYS A 71 10.69 -7.31 1.91
C LYS A 71 11.41 -6.34 2.85
N THR A 72 12.28 -5.48 2.34
CA THR A 72 12.93 -4.44 3.16
C THR A 72 11.90 -3.55 3.86
N MET A 73 10.82 -3.18 3.15
CA MET A 73 9.75 -2.37 3.73
C MET A 73 8.89 -3.15 4.73
N ALA A 74 8.75 -4.46 4.56
CA ALA A 74 8.14 -5.34 5.56
C ALA A 74 9.01 -5.41 6.82
N ASP A 75 10.34 -5.53 6.67
CA ASP A 75 11.31 -5.51 7.78
C ASP A 75 11.25 -4.16 8.55
N ASP A 76 11.06 -3.03 7.86
CA ASP A 76 10.83 -1.72 8.49
C ASP A 76 9.54 -1.71 9.31
N THR A 77 8.48 -2.36 8.81
CA THR A 77 7.21 -2.47 9.52
C THR A 77 7.37 -3.32 10.78
N ILE A 78 8.10 -4.42 10.72
CA ILE A 78 8.45 -5.22 11.91
C ILE A 78 9.27 -4.38 12.90
N GLY A 79 10.28 -3.66 12.45
CA GLY A 79 11.05 -2.77 13.32
C GLY A 79 10.19 -1.69 13.99
N LEU A 80 9.17 -1.16 13.29
CA LEU A 80 8.21 -0.23 13.89
C LEU A 80 7.31 -0.94 14.92
N MET A 81 6.86 -2.16 14.66
CA MET A 81 6.10 -2.96 15.61
C MET A 81 6.92 -3.20 16.89
N ASP A 82 8.18 -3.59 16.76
CA ASP A 82 9.09 -3.81 17.88
C ASP A 82 9.33 -2.54 18.69
N HIS A 83 9.55 -1.40 18.01
CA HIS A 83 9.67 -0.09 18.64
C HIS A 83 8.44 0.30 19.48
N LEU A 84 7.24 -0.15 19.05
CA LEU A 84 5.96 0.13 19.71
C LEU A 84 5.55 -0.93 20.74
N GLY A 85 6.36 -1.99 20.93
CA GLY A 85 6.03 -3.12 21.80
C GLY A 85 4.81 -3.91 21.30
N ILE A 86 4.67 -4.05 19.98
CA ILE A 86 3.57 -4.78 19.35
C ILE A 86 4.07 -6.12 18.84
N ASP A 87 3.74 -7.19 19.53
CA ASP A 87 4.15 -8.54 19.16
C ASP A 87 3.38 -9.05 17.93
N ARG A 88 2.08 -8.77 17.86
CA ARG A 88 1.20 -9.21 16.79
C ARG A 88 0.14 -8.16 16.49
N ALA A 89 -0.24 -8.01 15.22
CA ALA A 89 -1.20 -7.00 14.77
C ALA A 89 -2.10 -7.50 13.63
N HIS A 90 -3.26 -6.87 13.48
CA HIS A 90 -3.97 -6.86 12.20
C HIS A 90 -3.21 -5.97 11.23
N ILE A 91 -3.11 -6.39 9.98
CA ILE A 91 -2.38 -5.70 8.92
C ILE A 91 -3.35 -5.34 7.80
N LEU A 92 -3.39 -4.07 7.42
CA LEU A 92 -4.14 -3.60 6.26
C LEU A 92 -3.19 -2.88 5.31
N GLY A 93 -3.04 -3.41 4.11
CA GLY A 93 -2.22 -2.83 3.04
C GLY A 93 -3.06 -2.43 1.84
N PHE A 94 -2.86 -1.21 1.35
CA PHE A 94 -3.50 -0.68 0.15
C PHE A 94 -2.48 -0.50 -0.97
N SER A 95 -2.77 -1.02 -2.18
CA SER A 95 -1.90 -0.91 -3.36
C SER A 95 -0.49 -1.43 -3.03
N MET A 96 0.57 -0.64 -3.20
CA MET A 96 1.94 -1.02 -2.77
C MET A 96 1.99 -1.47 -1.29
N GLY A 97 1.21 -0.85 -0.41
CA GLY A 97 1.10 -1.30 0.99
C GLY A 97 0.60 -2.74 1.12
N GLY A 98 -0.21 -3.22 0.17
CA GLY A 98 -0.63 -4.61 0.09
C GLY A 98 0.49 -5.57 -0.34
N MET A 99 1.41 -5.12 -1.20
CA MET A 99 2.61 -5.89 -1.55
C MET A 99 3.53 -6.06 -0.32
N ILE A 100 3.72 -4.98 0.45
CA ILE A 100 4.48 -5.01 1.71
C ILE A 100 3.79 -5.95 2.72
N ALA A 101 2.45 -5.90 2.80
CA ALA A 101 1.67 -6.75 3.70
C ALA A 101 1.77 -8.24 3.39
N GLN A 102 1.87 -8.59 2.09
CA GLN A 102 2.11 -9.96 1.66
C GLN A 102 3.49 -10.44 2.12
N GLU A 103 4.55 -9.66 1.85
CA GLU A 103 5.91 -9.98 2.33
C GLU A 103 5.97 -10.15 3.85
N LEU A 104 5.27 -9.29 4.59
CA LEU A 104 5.18 -9.39 6.04
C LEU A 104 4.49 -10.69 6.46
N ALA A 105 3.37 -11.04 5.84
CA ALA A 105 2.61 -12.25 6.18
C ALA A 105 3.33 -13.55 5.78
N ILE A 106 4.15 -13.50 4.73
CA ILE A 106 4.97 -14.64 4.26
C ILE A 106 6.17 -14.85 5.19
N ASN A 107 6.92 -13.78 5.47
CA ASN A 107 8.19 -13.88 6.20
C ASN A 107 8.03 -13.85 7.73
N TYR A 108 6.92 -13.29 8.25
CA TYR A 108 6.65 -13.12 9.69
C TYR A 108 5.21 -13.55 10.04
N PRO A 109 4.80 -14.79 9.71
CA PRO A 109 3.40 -15.23 9.87
C PRO A 109 2.88 -15.13 11.31
N GLU A 110 3.75 -15.27 12.32
CA GLU A 110 3.42 -15.15 13.74
C GLU A 110 3.08 -13.71 14.16
N ARG A 111 3.55 -12.71 13.38
CA ARG A 111 3.32 -11.29 13.65
C ARG A 111 1.99 -10.77 13.10
N VAL A 112 1.31 -11.55 12.23
CA VAL A 112 0.07 -11.17 11.55
C VAL A 112 -1.13 -11.89 12.15
N GLN A 113 -2.09 -11.15 12.68
CA GLN A 113 -3.32 -11.67 13.25
C GLN A 113 -4.40 -11.90 12.20
N LYS A 114 -4.73 -10.86 11.43
CA LYS A 114 -5.55 -10.91 10.21
C LYS A 114 -4.93 -9.99 9.18
N LEU A 115 -5.12 -10.32 7.91
CA LEU A 115 -4.56 -9.60 6.78
C LEU A 115 -5.68 -9.02 5.91
N VAL A 116 -5.56 -7.75 5.54
CA VAL A 116 -6.43 -7.10 4.55
C VAL A 116 -5.57 -6.60 3.39
N LEU A 117 -5.85 -7.11 2.19
CA LEU A 117 -5.19 -6.77 0.94
C LEU A 117 -6.18 -5.97 0.07
N ALA A 118 -5.97 -4.66 -0.05
CA ALA A 118 -6.88 -3.76 -0.73
C ALA A 118 -6.27 -3.23 -2.03
N SER A 119 -6.93 -3.47 -3.18
CA SER A 119 -6.52 -2.96 -4.50
C SER A 119 -5.02 -3.15 -4.75
N THR A 120 -4.53 -4.39 -4.64
CA THR A 120 -3.11 -4.73 -4.73
C THR A 120 -2.88 -5.92 -5.66
N VAL A 121 -1.62 -6.23 -5.92
CA VAL A 121 -1.18 -7.35 -6.75
C VAL A 121 -0.16 -8.21 -6.00
N SER A 122 0.07 -9.41 -6.49
CA SER A 122 1.12 -10.32 -6.00
C SER A 122 2.35 -10.37 -6.91
N SER A 123 2.24 -9.83 -8.12
CA SER A 123 3.36 -9.69 -9.05
C SER A 123 3.23 -8.38 -9.83
N ALA A 124 4.36 -7.75 -10.13
CA ALA A 124 4.42 -6.52 -10.93
C ALA A 124 3.77 -6.69 -12.32
N SER A 125 3.80 -7.90 -12.89
CA SER A 125 3.14 -8.23 -14.16
C SER A 125 1.61 -8.07 -14.16
N GLN A 126 1.00 -7.91 -12.99
CA GLN A 126 -0.44 -7.72 -12.81
C GLN A 126 -0.84 -6.24 -12.71
N ILE A 127 0.12 -5.32 -12.85
CA ILE A 127 -0.13 -3.87 -12.95
C ILE A 127 -0.69 -3.56 -14.34
N ALA A 128 -1.57 -2.55 -14.42
CA ALA A 128 -2.16 -2.14 -15.68
C ALA A 128 -1.08 -1.67 -16.67
N PRO A 129 -1.16 -2.06 -17.96
CA PRO A 129 -0.15 -1.72 -18.96
C PRO A 129 0.14 -0.21 -19.06
N GLU A 130 -0.88 0.63 -18.85
CA GLU A 130 -0.76 2.09 -18.90
C GLU A 130 0.10 2.67 -17.77
N LEU A 131 0.41 1.87 -16.76
CA LEU A 131 1.23 2.25 -15.61
C LEU A 131 2.63 1.63 -15.64
N LEU A 132 2.92 0.74 -16.57
CA LEU A 132 4.21 0.02 -16.61
C LEU A 132 5.38 1.01 -16.69
N GLY A 133 5.31 2.02 -17.55
CA GLY A 133 6.34 3.05 -17.66
C GLY A 133 6.57 3.85 -16.38
N LEU A 134 5.52 4.06 -15.57
CA LEU A 134 5.68 4.71 -14.27
C LEU A 134 6.57 3.89 -13.32
N PHE A 135 6.60 2.58 -13.47
CA PHE A 135 7.36 1.66 -12.61
C PHE A 135 8.63 1.12 -13.31
N GLY A 136 8.97 1.60 -14.52
CA GLY A 136 10.12 1.12 -15.28
C GLY A 136 9.98 -0.35 -15.68
N LEU A 137 8.79 -0.74 -16.11
CA LEU A 137 8.44 -2.12 -16.52
C LEU A 137 8.14 -2.22 -18.02
N ASP A 138 8.31 -1.16 -18.78
CA ASP A 138 8.17 -1.13 -20.23
C ASP A 138 9.40 -1.76 -20.92
N GLU A 139 9.19 -2.28 -22.12
CA GLU A 139 10.22 -2.98 -22.91
C GLU A 139 11.45 -2.12 -23.22
N ASP A 140 11.27 -0.79 -23.27
CA ASP A 140 12.34 0.19 -23.55
C ASP A 140 13.12 0.64 -22.30
N PHE A 141 12.75 0.15 -21.09
CA PHE A 141 13.41 0.53 -19.86
C PHE A 141 14.69 -0.27 -19.63
N SER A 142 15.84 0.41 -19.63
CA SER A 142 17.09 -0.19 -19.13
C SER A 142 17.21 0.02 -17.63
N GLU A 143 17.55 -1.03 -16.89
CA GLU A 143 17.69 -1.01 -15.43
C GLU A 143 18.63 0.12 -14.99
N GLY A 144 18.09 1.09 -14.25
CA GLY A 144 18.82 2.28 -13.79
C GLY A 144 18.53 3.58 -14.54
N ASP A 145 17.88 3.55 -15.71
CA ASP A 145 17.53 4.76 -16.47
C ASP A 145 16.21 5.40 -16.04
N TRP A 146 16.09 5.68 -14.74
CA TRP A 146 14.93 6.39 -14.18
C TRP A 146 14.77 7.82 -14.70
N ALA A 147 15.79 8.38 -15.37
CA ALA A 147 15.74 9.72 -15.94
C ALA A 147 14.88 9.76 -17.23
N SER A 148 14.76 8.63 -17.94
CA SER A 148 13.95 8.51 -19.16
C SER A 148 12.45 8.45 -18.88
N VAL A 149 12.03 8.14 -17.65
CA VAL A 149 10.62 8.00 -17.29
C VAL A 149 9.95 9.36 -17.16
N ASP A 150 8.99 9.66 -18.05
CA ASP A 150 8.13 10.84 -17.90
C ASP A 150 7.14 10.63 -16.75
N VAL A 151 7.62 10.95 -15.54
CA VAL A 151 6.85 10.83 -14.31
C VAL A 151 5.59 11.69 -14.32
N ARG A 152 5.59 12.80 -15.10
CA ARG A 152 4.43 13.71 -15.18
C ARG A 152 3.31 13.06 -15.97
N GLN A 153 3.62 12.44 -17.10
CA GLN A 153 2.67 11.69 -17.89
C GLN A 153 2.18 10.47 -17.11
N GLY A 154 3.08 9.71 -16.50
CA GLY A 154 2.75 8.55 -15.69
C GLY A 154 1.83 8.87 -14.50
N PHE A 155 2.06 10.00 -13.81
CA PHE A 155 1.19 10.43 -12.71
C PHE A 155 -0.20 10.87 -13.19
N GLY A 156 -0.28 11.54 -14.33
CA GLY A 156 -1.55 11.90 -14.97
C GLY A 156 -2.37 10.66 -15.29
N SER A 157 -1.76 9.64 -15.89
CA SER A 157 -2.37 8.34 -16.18
C SER A 157 -2.79 7.62 -14.89
N ALA A 158 -1.90 7.53 -13.90
CA ALA A 158 -2.20 6.91 -12.61
C ALA A 158 -3.40 7.58 -11.93
N THR A 159 -3.47 8.91 -11.92
CA THR A 159 -4.60 9.65 -11.34
C THR A 159 -5.89 9.40 -12.11
N ALA A 160 -5.83 9.37 -13.44
CA ALA A 160 -7.00 9.12 -14.28
C ALA A 160 -7.55 7.70 -14.09
N LEU A 161 -6.68 6.72 -13.89
CA LEU A 161 -7.04 5.32 -13.66
C LEU A 161 -7.50 5.08 -12.20
N ALA A 162 -6.84 5.75 -11.23
CA ALA A 162 -7.10 5.51 -9.81
C ALA A 162 -8.46 6.05 -9.33
N PHE A 163 -8.95 7.14 -9.91
CA PHE A 163 -10.15 7.81 -9.45
C PHE A 163 -11.26 7.85 -10.50
N ASN A 164 -12.46 7.42 -10.16
CA ASN A 164 -13.65 7.62 -10.98
C ASN A 164 -14.18 9.05 -10.85
N SER A 165 -14.07 9.64 -9.66
CA SER A 165 -14.56 10.99 -9.38
C SER A 165 -13.74 12.07 -10.07
N ARG A 166 -14.40 12.89 -10.90
CA ARG A 166 -13.78 14.08 -11.52
C ARG A 166 -13.25 15.06 -10.49
N LEU A 167 -13.94 15.21 -9.35
CA LEU A 167 -13.50 16.08 -8.26
C LEU A 167 -12.19 15.63 -7.66
N TYR A 168 -12.03 14.35 -7.33
CA TYR A 168 -10.77 13.84 -6.79
C TYR A 168 -9.63 13.98 -7.81
N ARG A 169 -9.87 13.67 -9.09
CA ARG A 169 -8.87 13.88 -10.15
C ARG A 169 -8.43 15.33 -10.25
N MET A 170 -9.37 16.27 -10.19
CA MET A 170 -9.07 17.71 -10.20
C MET A 170 -8.25 18.12 -8.96
N LEU A 171 -8.65 17.69 -7.76
CA LEU A 171 -7.94 18.02 -6.51
C LEU A 171 -6.50 17.48 -6.52
N VAL A 172 -6.32 16.24 -6.97
CA VAL A 172 -4.98 15.64 -7.10
C VAL A 172 -4.16 16.37 -8.16
N GLY A 173 -4.76 16.73 -9.30
CA GLY A 173 -4.12 17.52 -10.34
C GLY A 173 -3.65 18.91 -9.88
N LEU A 174 -4.40 19.56 -9.00
CA LEU A 174 -4.00 20.85 -8.40
C LEU A 174 -2.80 20.71 -7.45
N LEU A 175 -2.64 19.54 -6.81
CA LEU A 175 -1.50 19.28 -5.92
C LEU A 175 -0.23 18.88 -6.68
N PHE A 176 -0.38 18.41 -7.91
CA PHE A 176 0.73 17.91 -8.72
C PHE A 176 1.90 18.89 -8.87
N PRO A 177 1.71 20.17 -9.28
CA PRO A 177 2.81 21.11 -9.42
C PRO A 177 3.56 21.37 -8.12
N ILE A 178 2.86 21.27 -6.99
CA ILE A 178 3.45 21.44 -5.66
C ILE A 178 4.33 20.24 -5.33
N CYS A 179 3.83 19.04 -5.58
CA CYS A 179 4.57 17.79 -5.37
C CYS A 179 5.84 17.73 -6.23
N ASP A 180 5.73 18.14 -7.50
CA ASP A 180 6.85 18.19 -8.44
C ASP A 180 7.93 19.16 -7.95
N ARG A 181 7.56 20.39 -7.57
CA ARG A 181 8.49 21.39 -7.01
C ARG A 181 9.19 20.93 -5.71
N LEU A 182 8.55 20.09 -4.96
CA LEU A 182 9.10 19.51 -3.72
C LEU A 182 9.99 18.27 -3.98
N GLY A 183 10.23 17.90 -5.25
CA GLY A 183 11.03 16.75 -5.63
C GLY A 183 10.42 15.42 -5.20
N TRP A 184 9.09 15.35 -5.10
CA TRP A 184 8.40 14.14 -4.67
C TRP A 184 8.67 12.96 -5.59
N PHE A 185 8.63 13.17 -6.89
CA PHE A 185 8.82 12.10 -7.87
C PHE A 185 10.21 11.49 -7.84
N GLU A 186 11.24 12.32 -7.60
CA GLU A 186 12.61 11.85 -7.45
C GLU A 186 12.76 10.90 -6.24
N ARG A 187 12.04 11.19 -5.16
CA ARG A 187 12.07 10.36 -3.95
C ARG A 187 11.37 9.00 -4.14
N LEU A 188 10.45 8.91 -5.10
CA LEU A 188 9.73 7.67 -5.36
C LEU A 188 10.54 6.61 -6.12
N LYS A 189 11.76 6.93 -6.59
CA LYS A 189 12.60 5.98 -7.35
C LYS A 189 12.75 4.65 -6.63
N GLY A 190 13.08 4.67 -5.34
CA GLY A 190 13.24 3.47 -4.55
C GLY A 190 11.93 2.67 -4.42
N GLN A 191 10.79 3.33 -4.13
CA GLN A 191 9.49 2.67 -4.08
C GLN A 191 9.09 2.07 -5.42
N ARG A 192 9.36 2.76 -6.52
CA ARG A 192 9.06 2.30 -7.89
C ARG A 192 9.86 1.06 -8.23
N GLY A 193 11.18 1.07 -7.94
CA GLY A 193 12.03 -0.11 -8.10
C GLY A 193 11.56 -1.29 -7.24
N ALA A 194 11.14 -1.04 -6.00
CA ALA A 194 10.61 -2.09 -5.14
C ALA A 194 9.28 -2.65 -5.69
N VAL A 195 8.40 -1.80 -6.29
CA VAL A 195 7.17 -2.27 -6.97
C VAL A 195 7.52 -3.13 -8.17
N ALA A 196 8.48 -2.69 -9.00
CA ALA A 196 8.92 -3.43 -10.18
C ALA A 196 9.46 -4.82 -9.86
N GLY A 197 10.17 -4.96 -8.73
CA GLY A 197 10.70 -6.24 -8.25
C GLY A 197 9.72 -7.08 -7.43
N CYS A 198 8.46 -6.67 -7.30
CA CYS A 198 7.48 -7.41 -6.48
C CYS A 198 7.05 -8.70 -7.19
N ASP A 199 7.29 -9.84 -6.52
CA ASP A 199 6.73 -11.14 -6.90
C ASP A 199 6.58 -12.04 -5.68
N THR A 200 5.36 -12.15 -5.18
CA THR A 200 5.00 -13.05 -4.07
C THR A 200 4.07 -14.18 -4.52
N LEU A 201 3.80 -14.26 -5.85
CA LEU A 201 2.76 -15.10 -6.41
C LEU A 201 2.87 -16.57 -5.99
N ASP A 202 4.07 -17.12 -6.05
CA ASP A 202 4.29 -18.53 -5.71
C ASP A 202 4.32 -18.80 -4.21
N SER A 203 4.49 -17.75 -3.39
CA SER A 203 4.52 -17.84 -1.93
C SER A 203 3.19 -17.55 -1.24
N LEU A 204 2.15 -17.12 -1.97
CA LEU A 204 0.83 -16.78 -1.40
C LEU A 204 0.21 -17.92 -0.59
N HIS A 205 0.46 -19.18 -0.98
CA HIS A 205 -0.05 -20.37 -0.30
C HIS A 205 0.53 -20.56 1.12
N THR A 206 1.62 -19.88 1.45
CA THR A 206 2.24 -19.93 2.79
C THR A 206 1.62 -18.95 3.78
N ILE A 207 0.79 -18.00 3.33
CA ILE A 207 0.10 -17.04 4.19
C ILE A 207 -0.90 -17.77 5.08
N ARG A 208 -0.70 -17.72 6.40
CA ARG A 208 -1.50 -18.44 7.40
C ARG A 208 -2.64 -17.60 7.97
N ALA A 209 -2.47 -16.28 7.98
CA ALA A 209 -3.44 -15.36 8.55
C ALA A 209 -4.77 -15.40 7.79
N PRO A 210 -5.93 -15.39 8.48
CA PRO A 210 -7.20 -15.12 7.81
C PRO A 210 -7.09 -13.84 7.00
N THR A 211 -7.47 -13.91 5.71
CA THR A 211 -7.19 -12.82 4.76
C THR A 211 -8.47 -12.31 4.11
N LEU A 212 -8.63 -10.99 4.06
CA LEU A 212 -9.60 -10.30 3.21
C LEU A 212 -8.89 -9.72 2.01
N VAL A 213 -9.25 -10.14 0.81
CA VAL A 213 -8.89 -9.47 -0.44
C VAL A 213 -10.07 -8.60 -0.84
N ILE A 214 -9.87 -7.28 -0.95
CA ILE A 214 -10.95 -6.32 -1.27
C ILE A 214 -10.55 -5.44 -2.45
N VAL A 215 -11.39 -5.39 -3.47
CA VAL A 215 -11.11 -4.69 -4.73
C VAL A 215 -12.38 -4.05 -5.29
N GLY A 216 -12.26 -2.95 -6.01
CA GLY A 216 -13.37 -2.33 -6.73
C GLY A 216 -13.67 -3.05 -8.05
N THR A 217 -14.93 -3.08 -8.48
CA THR A 217 -15.30 -3.64 -9.79
C THR A 217 -14.85 -2.77 -10.97
N GLU A 218 -14.56 -1.48 -10.70
CA GLU A 218 -14.02 -0.53 -11.68
C GLU A 218 -12.52 -0.23 -11.43
N GLU A 219 -11.81 -1.19 -10.85
CA GLU A 219 -10.36 -1.15 -10.67
C GLU A 219 -9.64 -1.11 -12.03
N LYS A 220 -8.72 -0.15 -12.19
CA LYS A 220 -8.00 0.08 -13.46
C LYS A 220 -6.48 0.22 -13.29
N CYS A 221 -5.98 0.34 -12.07
CA CYS A 221 -4.53 0.44 -11.81
C CYS A 221 -3.87 -0.93 -11.72
N VAL A 222 -4.62 -1.92 -11.23
CA VAL A 222 -4.20 -3.31 -11.14
C VAL A 222 -5.25 -4.18 -11.82
N GLN A 223 -4.84 -5.28 -12.37
CA GLN A 223 -5.78 -6.19 -13.03
C GLN A 223 -6.74 -6.81 -11.98
N LEU A 224 -8.05 -6.73 -12.20
CA LEU A 224 -9.04 -7.31 -11.29
C LEU A 224 -8.78 -8.80 -11.02
N HIS A 225 -8.32 -9.51 -12.05
CA HIS A 225 -7.93 -10.92 -11.96
C HIS A 225 -6.83 -11.18 -10.91
N ALA A 226 -5.95 -10.21 -10.65
CA ALA A 226 -4.93 -10.35 -9.61
C ALA A 226 -5.54 -10.60 -8.22
N SER A 227 -6.64 -9.91 -7.90
CA SER A 227 -7.37 -10.14 -6.64
C SER A 227 -8.02 -11.51 -6.57
N GLU A 228 -8.52 -12.04 -7.70
CA GLU A 228 -9.07 -13.40 -7.79
C GLU A 228 -7.97 -14.44 -7.59
N VAL A 229 -6.80 -14.23 -8.20
CA VAL A 229 -5.63 -15.11 -8.05
C VAL A 229 -5.18 -15.11 -6.58
N MET A 230 -5.03 -13.97 -5.94
CA MET A 230 -4.65 -13.90 -4.52
C MET A 230 -5.67 -14.65 -3.65
N ALA A 231 -6.95 -14.42 -3.84
CA ALA A 231 -8.00 -15.06 -3.07
C ALA A 231 -8.07 -16.59 -3.28
N SER A 232 -7.69 -17.06 -4.46
CA SER A 232 -7.65 -18.50 -4.75
C SER A 232 -6.42 -19.22 -4.21
N ARG A 233 -5.29 -18.49 -4.08
CA ARG A 233 -4.00 -19.06 -3.65
C ARG A 233 -3.75 -18.94 -2.15
N ILE A 234 -4.33 -17.95 -1.48
CA ILE A 234 -4.22 -17.79 -0.01
C ILE A 234 -5.25 -18.69 0.68
N PRO A 235 -4.84 -19.65 1.54
CA PRO A 235 -5.72 -20.73 2.01
C PRO A 235 -6.99 -20.26 2.75
N ASN A 236 -6.94 -19.17 3.49
CA ASN A 236 -8.07 -18.68 4.30
C ASN A 236 -8.52 -17.29 3.82
N ALA A 237 -8.54 -17.08 2.50
CA ALA A 237 -8.90 -15.79 1.93
C ALA A 237 -10.39 -15.70 1.58
N LYS A 238 -10.94 -14.53 1.85
CA LYS A 238 -12.26 -14.09 1.38
C LYS A 238 -12.07 -12.97 0.36
N LEU A 239 -12.69 -13.07 -0.81
CA LEU A 239 -12.72 -12.00 -1.80
C LEU A 239 -13.98 -11.15 -1.63
N VAL A 240 -13.82 -9.83 -1.57
CA VAL A 240 -14.92 -8.87 -1.64
C VAL A 240 -14.69 -7.94 -2.83
N LYS A 241 -15.64 -7.94 -3.76
CA LYS A 241 -15.70 -6.98 -4.88
C LYS A 241 -16.68 -5.86 -4.49
N VAL A 242 -16.19 -4.63 -4.44
CA VAL A 242 -17.00 -3.44 -4.13
C VAL A 242 -17.52 -2.87 -5.44
N ASP A 243 -18.83 -3.01 -5.65
CA ASP A 243 -19.47 -2.58 -6.89
C ASP A 243 -19.31 -1.07 -7.12
N GLY A 244 -18.96 -0.68 -8.36
CA GLY A 244 -18.72 0.70 -8.78
C GLY A 244 -17.47 1.37 -8.18
N ALA A 245 -16.70 0.66 -7.37
CA ALA A 245 -15.49 1.23 -6.76
C ALA A 245 -14.29 1.18 -7.70
N SER A 246 -13.50 2.26 -7.70
CA SER A 246 -12.21 2.39 -8.38
C SER A 246 -11.04 1.89 -7.52
N HIS A 247 -9.81 2.06 -8.01
CA HIS A 247 -8.59 1.86 -7.21
C HIS A 247 -8.64 2.65 -5.91
N ALA A 248 -9.10 3.89 -5.98
CA ALA A 248 -9.18 4.81 -4.84
C ALA A 248 -10.39 4.55 -3.91
N GLN A 249 -10.90 3.32 -3.83
CA GLN A 249 -12.06 2.94 -3.01
C GLN A 249 -11.97 3.41 -1.54
N ILE A 250 -10.75 3.49 -0.99
CA ILE A 250 -10.51 3.97 0.37
C ILE A 250 -10.92 5.44 0.56
N PHE A 251 -11.00 6.23 -0.52
CA PHE A 251 -11.44 7.61 -0.53
C PHE A 251 -12.86 7.75 -1.05
N GLU A 252 -13.14 7.22 -2.24
CA GLU A 252 -14.40 7.40 -2.96
C GLU A 252 -15.55 6.61 -2.34
N MET A 253 -15.28 5.37 -1.92
CA MET A 253 -16.25 4.45 -1.34
C MET A 253 -15.94 4.14 0.14
N ARG A 254 -15.33 5.11 0.85
CA ARG A 254 -14.79 4.93 2.21
C ARG A 254 -15.76 4.30 3.21
N SER A 255 -17.03 4.62 3.15
CA SER A 255 -18.04 4.07 4.08
C SER A 255 -18.26 2.58 3.86
N ARG A 256 -18.31 2.14 2.60
CA ARG A 256 -18.44 0.73 2.24
C ARG A 256 -17.16 -0.01 2.59
N PHE A 257 -16.02 0.52 2.17
CA PHE A 257 -14.70 -0.04 2.47
C PHE A 257 -14.51 -0.26 3.98
N ASN A 258 -14.75 0.78 4.78
CA ASN A 258 -14.57 0.71 6.23
C ASN A 258 -15.47 -0.35 6.87
N ARG A 259 -16.72 -0.50 6.39
CA ARG A 259 -17.64 -1.52 6.88
C ARG A 259 -17.13 -2.92 6.58
N GLU A 260 -16.77 -3.22 5.32
CA GLU A 260 -16.27 -4.55 4.94
C GLU A 260 -15.03 -4.95 5.74
N VAL A 261 -14.10 -4.00 5.93
CA VAL A 261 -12.89 -4.22 6.73
C VAL A 261 -13.25 -4.48 8.20
N LEU A 262 -14.11 -3.66 8.82
CA LEU A 262 -14.52 -3.85 10.22
C LEU A 262 -15.25 -5.17 10.44
N ASP A 263 -16.16 -5.53 9.55
CA ASP A 263 -16.92 -6.78 9.65
C ASP A 263 -15.96 -7.98 9.59
N PHE A 264 -14.97 -7.93 8.71
CA PHE A 264 -13.93 -8.96 8.63
C PHE A 264 -13.04 -8.99 9.88
N LEU A 265 -12.55 -7.85 10.35
CA LEU A 265 -11.67 -7.80 11.51
C LEU A 265 -12.37 -8.30 12.80
N ARG A 266 -13.68 -8.14 12.91
CA ARG A 266 -14.51 -8.55 14.04
C ARG A 266 -15.05 -9.98 13.93
N SER A 267 -15.10 -10.54 12.73
CA SER A 267 -15.51 -11.96 12.59
C SER A 267 -14.48 -12.84 13.30
N GLY A 268 -14.92 -13.76 14.13
CA GLY A 268 -14.11 -14.62 14.99
C GLY A 268 -12.95 -15.35 14.31
#